data_0d07442fb4ea07abd6d02ff9d351018b
#
_entry.id   0d07442fb4ea07abd6d02ff9d351018b
#
_cell.length_a   1.000
_cell.length_b   1.000
_cell.length_c   1.000
_cell.angle_alpha   90.00
_cell.angle_beta   90.00
_cell.angle_gamma   90.00
#
_symmetry.space_group_name_H-M   'P 1'
#
loop_
_entity.id
_entity.type
_entity.pdbx_description
1 polymer ?
#
loop_
_entity_poly.entity_id
_entity_poly.type
_entity_poly.pdbx_seq_one_letter_code
_entity_poly.pdbx_strand_id
1 'polypeptide(L)' 'MPRITIRPVTYEEHAGKFRTVTDARGIGTALMMYCDPDDPAYQRAAEACLDLEGGSADAEQVRSDFIAALGAAGVFVRDP' A
#
# COMPACT_ATOMS: atom_id res chain seq x y z
N MET A 1 10.92 -11.50 16.19
CA MET A 1 11.45 -10.69 15.10
C MET A 1 10.69 -9.38 15.02
N PRO A 2 11.38 -8.25 14.93
CA PRO A 2 10.66 -7.00 14.76
C PRO A 2 9.98 -6.98 13.40
N ARG A 3 8.74 -6.53 13.38
CA ARG A 3 7.98 -6.37 12.15
C ARG A 3 8.35 -5.03 11.52
N ILE A 4 8.67 -5.04 10.23
CA ILE A 4 8.94 -3.81 9.50
C ILE A 4 7.60 -3.18 9.13
N THR A 5 7.37 -1.95 9.59
CA THR A 5 6.11 -1.25 9.39
C THR A 5 6.31 0.06 8.66
N ILE A 6 5.22 0.55 8.06
CA ILE A 6 5.16 1.90 7.48
C ILE A 6 4.25 2.76 8.37
N ARG A 7 4.28 4.08 8.18
CA ARG A 7 3.27 4.93 8.82
C ARG A 7 1.90 4.49 8.31
N PRO A 8 0.87 4.48 9.16
CA PRO A 8 -0.45 3.98 8.78
C PRO A 8 -1.01 4.66 7.53
N VAL A 9 -1.63 3.86 6.66
CA VAL A 9 -2.40 4.34 5.51
C VAL A 9 -3.83 3.89 5.73
N THR A 10 -4.74 4.86 5.82
CA THR A 10 -6.16 4.58 5.98
C THR A 10 -6.87 4.89 4.68
N TYR A 11 -7.58 3.93 4.15
CA TYR A 11 -8.32 4.10 2.89
C TYR A 11 -9.75 3.60 3.03
N GLU A 12 -10.62 4.09 2.14
CA GLU A 12 -12.02 3.71 2.15
C GLU A 12 -12.22 2.41 1.37
N GLU A 13 -12.62 1.35 2.08
CA GLU A 13 -12.89 0.03 1.49
C GLU A 13 -14.25 0.00 0.82
N HIS A 14 -15.26 0.53 1.53
CA HIS A 14 -16.63 0.71 1.05
C HIS A 14 -17.11 2.05 1.57
N ALA A 15 -18.22 2.55 1.04
CA ALA A 15 -18.79 3.82 1.51
C ALA A 15 -18.94 3.82 3.04
N GLY A 16 -18.23 4.71 3.70
CA GLY A 16 -18.26 4.86 5.15
C GLY A 16 -17.45 3.84 5.93
N LYS A 17 -16.76 2.90 5.26
CA LYS A 17 -15.91 1.91 5.93
C LYS A 17 -14.45 2.11 5.55
N PHE A 18 -13.60 2.27 6.55
CA PHE A 18 -12.18 2.51 6.36
C PHE A 18 -11.36 1.34 6.86
N ARG A 19 -10.21 1.14 6.23
CA ARG A 19 -9.25 0.13 6.64
C ARG A 19 -7.88 0.76 6.76
N THR A 20 -7.11 0.35 7.75
CA THR A 20 -5.77 0.86 7.99
C THR A 20 -4.73 -0.22 7.72
N VAL A 21 -3.68 0.15 7.00
CA VAL A 21 -2.58 -0.74 6.62
C VAL A 21 -1.29 -0.18 7.20
N THR A 22 -0.49 -1.04 7.82
CA THR A 22 0.76 -0.65 8.47
C THR A 22 1.96 -1.51 8.10
N ASP A 23 1.78 -2.56 7.28
CA ASP A 23 2.88 -3.47 6.96
C ASP A 23 2.77 -4.02 5.53
N ALA A 24 3.82 -4.73 5.11
CA ALA A 24 3.90 -5.28 3.77
C ALA A 24 2.75 -6.25 3.46
N ARG A 25 2.33 -7.04 4.45
CA ARG A 25 1.23 -7.99 4.26
C ARG A 25 -0.07 -7.26 3.93
N GLY A 26 -0.36 -6.20 4.66
CA GLY A 26 -1.55 -5.38 4.41
C GLY A 26 -1.51 -4.69 3.06
N ILE A 27 -0.33 -4.18 2.68
CA ILE A 27 -0.13 -3.56 1.37
C ILE A 27 -0.42 -4.58 0.26
N GLY A 28 0.18 -5.75 0.35
CA GLY A 28 -0.01 -6.79 -0.67
C GLY A 28 -1.47 -7.19 -0.82
N THR A 29 -2.17 -7.37 0.30
CA THR A 29 -3.60 -7.71 0.27
C THR A 29 -4.42 -6.62 -0.40
N ALA A 30 -4.18 -5.36 -0.06
CA ALA A 30 -4.92 -4.24 -0.64
C ALA A 30 -4.65 -4.12 -2.14
N LEU A 31 -3.40 -4.28 -2.56
CA LEU A 31 -3.05 -4.22 -3.98
C LEU A 31 -3.78 -5.30 -4.77
N MET A 32 -3.82 -6.51 -4.25
CA MET A 32 -4.51 -7.62 -4.91
C MET A 32 -6.01 -7.42 -5.00
N MET A 33 -6.60 -6.77 -4.00
CA MET A 33 -8.05 -6.60 -3.94
C MET A 33 -8.56 -5.43 -4.78
N TYR A 34 -7.79 -4.34 -4.89
CA TYR A 34 -8.32 -3.09 -5.44
C TYR A 34 -7.60 -2.60 -6.68
N CYS A 35 -6.37 -3.03 -6.92
CA CYS A 35 -5.54 -2.48 -7.99
C CYS A 35 -5.40 -3.43 -9.16
N ASP A 36 -5.23 -2.85 -10.36
CA ASP A 36 -5.02 -3.62 -11.58
C ASP A 36 -3.54 -4.01 -11.68
N PRO A 37 -3.21 -5.33 -11.78
CA PRO A 37 -1.81 -5.77 -11.91
C PRO A 37 -1.08 -5.21 -13.13
N ASP A 38 -1.80 -4.77 -14.16
CA ASP A 38 -1.20 -4.19 -15.35
C ASP A 38 -0.87 -2.71 -15.19
N ASP A 39 -1.32 -2.08 -14.11
CA ASP A 39 -1.07 -0.66 -13.86
C ASP A 39 0.39 -0.47 -13.38
N PRO A 40 1.16 0.47 -13.98
CA PRO A 40 2.51 0.74 -13.51
C PRO A 40 2.61 1.13 -12.04
N ALA A 41 1.59 1.81 -11.52
CA ALA A 41 1.56 2.18 -10.11
C ALA A 41 1.45 0.94 -9.21
N TYR A 42 0.66 -0.06 -9.63
CA TYR A 42 0.59 -1.34 -8.93
C TYR A 42 1.96 -2.01 -8.91
N GLN A 43 2.61 -2.05 -10.08
CA GLN A 43 3.91 -2.73 -10.21
C GLN A 43 4.97 -2.09 -9.31
N ARG A 44 5.01 -0.76 -9.25
CA ARG A 44 5.93 -0.05 -8.35
C ARG A 44 5.64 -0.36 -6.89
N ALA A 45 4.37 -0.33 -6.51
CA ALA A 45 3.98 -0.61 -5.12
C ALA A 45 4.27 -2.06 -4.74
N ALA A 46 4.06 -3.00 -5.65
CA ALA A 46 4.35 -4.42 -5.41
C ALA A 46 5.85 -4.65 -5.22
N GLU A 47 6.69 -4.05 -6.05
CA GLU A 47 8.14 -4.12 -5.89
C GLU A 47 8.59 -3.50 -4.57
N ALA A 48 8.05 -2.33 -4.24
CA ALA A 48 8.36 -1.66 -2.99
C ALA A 48 7.97 -2.52 -1.78
N CYS A 49 6.84 -3.20 -1.88
CA CYS A 49 6.36 -4.11 -0.83
C CYS A 49 7.33 -5.27 -0.61
N LEU A 50 7.82 -5.87 -1.69
CA LEU A 50 8.79 -6.96 -1.61
C LEU A 50 10.11 -6.47 -1.00
N ASP A 51 10.57 -5.30 -1.40
CA ASP A 51 11.78 -4.70 -0.85
C ASP A 51 11.62 -4.38 0.64
N LEU A 52 10.45 -3.97 1.05
CA LEU A 52 10.15 -3.72 2.47
C LEU A 52 10.25 -5.02 3.27
N GLU A 53 9.70 -6.11 2.77
CA GLU A 53 9.79 -7.41 3.42
C GLU A 53 11.25 -7.87 3.54
N GLY A 54 12.06 -7.56 2.53
CA GLY A 54 13.48 -7.89 2.53
C GLY A 54 14.34 -6.96 3.38
N GLY A 55 13.74 -5.89 3.91
CA GLY A 55 14.47 -4.92 4.75
C GLY A 55 15.32 -3.93 3.97
N SER A 56 15.14 -3.83 2.64
CA SER A 56 15.98 -2.98 1.80
C SER A 56 15.31 -1.71 1.30
N ALA A 57 14.02 -1.50 1.64
CA ALA A 57 13.28 -0.33 1.18
C ALA A 57 13.15 0.74 2.24
N ASP A 58 13.04 2.00 1.78
CA ASP A 58 12.66 3.12 2.63
C ASP A 58 11.15 3.04 2.88
N ALA A 59 10.76 2.95 4.14
CA ALA A 59 9.36 2.81 4.53
C ALA A 59 8.47 3.95 4.02
N GLU A 60 8.99 5.19 3.99
CA GLU A 60 8.22 6.33 3.48
C GLU A 60 8.03 6.27 1.97
N GLN A 61 9.02 5.78 1.25
CA GLN A 61 8.89 5.58 -0.20
C GLN A 61 7.87 4.48 -0.50
N VAL A 62 7.90 3.39 0.25
CA VAL A 62 6.92 2.30 0.11
C VAL A 62 5.51 2.82 0.36
N ARG A 63 5.35 3.61 1.41
CA ARG A 63 4.06 4.22 1.74
C ARG A 63 3.56 5.11 0.60
N SER A 64 4.43 5.93 0.06
CA SER A 64 4.10 6.82 -1.07
C SER A 64 3.68 6.03 -2.30
N ASP A 65 4.41 4.98 -2.65
CA ASP A 65 4.10 4.12 -3.79
C ASP A 65 2.76 3.40 -3.61
N PHE A 66 2.47 2.96 -2.38
CA PHE A 66 1.20 2.32 -2.07
C PHE A 66 0.03 3.30 -2.22
N ILE A 67 0.18 4.51 -1.68
CA ILE A 67 -0.85 5.56 -1.81
C ILE A 67 -1.10 5.89 -3.28
N ALA A 68 -0.04 5.98 -4.08
CA ALA A 68 -0.16 6.25 -5.51
C ALA A 68 -0.93 5.13 -6.23
N ALA A 69 -0.68 3.87 -5.86
CA ALA A 69 -1.40 2.74 -6.45
C ALA A 69 -2.87 2.75 -6.09
N LEU A 70 -3.21 3.06 -4.83
CA LEU A 70 -4.59 3.19 -4.41
C LEU A 70 -5.30 4.34 -5.17
N GLY A 71 -4.62 5.47 -5.31
CA GLY A 71 -5.15 6.60 -6.06
C GLY A 71 -5.42 6.26 -7.53
N ALA A 72 -4.50 5.52 -8.16
CA ALA A 72 -4.66 5.08 -9.54
C ALA A 72 -5.83 4.11 -9.69
N ALA A 73 -6.16 3.36 -8.64
CA ALA A 73 -7.30 2.45 -8.64
C ALA A 73 -8.62 3.13 -8.27
N GLY A 74 -8.60 4.43 -8.00
CA GLY A 74 -9.78 5.18 -7.62
C GLY A 74 -10.19 5.01 -6.15
N VAL A 75 -9.29 4.52 -5.31
CA VAL A 75 -9.55 4.33 -3.89
C VAL A 75 -9.22 5.61 -3.13
N PHE A 76 -10.17 6.07 -2.31
CA PHE A 76 -9.95 7.26 -1.48
C PHE A 76 -9.01 6.95 -0.32
N VAL A 77 -7.94 7.72 -0.20
CA VAL A 77 -6.98 7.61 0.90
C VAL A 77 -7.19 8.80 1.84
N ARG A 78 -7.38 8.49 3.12
CA ARG A 78 -7.58 9.49 4.15
C ARG A 78 -6.23 9.92 4.71
N ASP A 79 -6.00 11.23 4.80
CA ASP A 79 -4.76 11.81 5.36
C ASP A 79 -3.48 11.22 4.74
N PRO A 80 -3.35 11.25 3.41
CA PRO A 80 -2.18 10.69 2.75
C PRO A 80 -0.86 11.41 3.09
#